data_98b623bbe2d416e258ce3fab32b6043f
#
_entry.id   98b623bbe2d416e258ce3fab32b6043f
#
_cell.length_a   1.000
_cell.length_b   1.000
_cell.length_c   1.000
_cell.angle_alpha   90.00
_cell.angle_beta   90.00
_cell.angle_gamma   90.00
#
_symmetry.space_group_name_H-M   'P 1'
#
loop_
_entity.id
_entity.type
_entity.pdbx_description
1 polymer ?
#
loop_
_entity_poly.entity_id
_entity_poly.type
_entity_poly.pdbx_seq_one_letter_code
_entity_poly.pdbx_strand_id
1 'polypeptide(L)'
;MDNIAWIVVAGVATVVGLVLLIYLLVGIRVVRPTSRGLVERFGKYRRMAGPGFHWIPPLVDRMFLVNVTEVMVNAERQEIITSDKLNARVDAQVYFKVKSDEESVKSSQYNVFDYKLQIVTLARTTLRNIIGTLTLKSANSERGKINTALQQTLREETQHWGIEIVRAELKEIDPPQDVQETMNKVVKAENEKVAAVDFATATETIADGARRAEIKHAEGVKQAKILEAEGEAFAIQLVNEAADRYFTGNAQLLRRLITVERALQNNSKIVVPTGSDLVNVIGDIAGILPLTKPQVDASRIAARRGGTA
;
A
#
# COMPACT_ATOMS: atom_id res chain seq x y z
N MET A 1 67.07 -64.58 -39.76
CA MET A 1 67.17 -63.29 -39.05
C MET A 1 65.95 -62.36 -39.34
N ASP A 2 65.33 -62.50 -40.50
CA ASP A 2 64.25 -61.60 -40.95
C ASP A 2 62.98 -61.67 -40.13
N ASN A 3 62.58 -62.84 -39.60
CA ASN A 3 61.36 -62.96 -38.78
C ASN A 3 61.45 -62.26 -37.44
N ILE A 4 62.64 -62.18 -36.81
CA ILE A 4 62.84 -61.48 -35.55
C ILE A 4 62.74 -59.95 -35.75
N ALA A 5 63.31 -59.46 -36.86
CA ALA A 5 63.20 -58.05 -37.23
C ALA A 5 61.76 -57.61 -37.46
N TRP A 6 60.98 -58.45 -38.14
CA TRP A 6 59.53 -58.17 -38.33
C TRP A 6 58.69 -58.19 -37.03
N ILE A 7 59.05 -59.12 -36.12
CA ILE A 7 58.34 -59.12 -34.76
C ILE A 7 58.68 -57.89 -33.96
N VAL A 8 59.96 -57.45 -33.99
CA VAL A 8 60.39 -56.24 -33.32
C VAL A 8 59.74 -55.00 -33.93
N VAL A 9 59.67 -54.87 -35.24
CA VAL A 9 59.06 -53.77 -35.95
C VAL A 9 57.49 -53.75 -35.63
N ALA A 10 56.86 -54.92 -35.66
CA ALA A 10 55.43 -55.00 -35.29
C ALA A 10 55.21 -54.66 -33.84
N GLY A 11 56.06 -55.03 -32.89
CA GLY A 11 55.99 -54.67 -31.50
C GLY A 11 56.12 -53.14 -31.25
N VAL A 12 57.13 -52.54 -31.95
CA VAL A 12 57.25 -51.06 -31.84
C VAL A 12 56.07 -50.33 -32.46
N ALA A 13 55.58 -50.80 -33.60
CA ALA A 13 54.39 -50.20 -34.26
C ALA A 13 53.14 -50.29 -33.36
N THR A 14 52.93 -51.41 -32.68
CA THR A 14 51.78 -51.54 -31.73
C THR A 14 51.92 -50.61 -30.53
N VAL A 15 53.12 -50.47 -29.95
CA VAL A 15 53.38 -49.53 -28.84
C VAL A 15 53.17 -48.09 -29.30
N VAL A 16 53.67 -47.68 -30.43
CA VAL A 16 53.44 -46.33 -30.99
C VAL A 16 51.99 -46.09 -31.30
N GLY A 17 51.32 -47.10 -31.88
CA GLY A 17 49.84 -46.99 -32.11
C GLY A 17 49.04 -46.81 -30.83
N LEU A 18 49.42 -47.54 -29.77
CA LEU A 18 48.75 -47.42 -28.47
C LEU A 18 49.01 -46.06 -27.82
N VAL A 19 50.23 -45.54 -27.88
CA VAL A 19 50.56 -44.19 -27.39
C VAL A 19 49.81 -43.12 -28.16
N LEU A 20 49.75 -43.23 -29.50
CA LEU A 20 48.96 -42.32 -30.33
C LEU A 20 47.45 -42.37 -29.96
N LEU A 21 46.89 -43.55 -29.73
CA LEU A 21 45.49 -43.74 -29.33
C LEU A 21 45.24 -43.07 -27.98
N ILE A 22 46.11 -43.31 -26.99
CA ILE A 22 46.00 -42.65 -25.67
C ILE A 22 46.10 -41.12 -25.83
N TYR A 23 47.01 -40.60 -26.60
CA TYR A 23 47.19 -39.19 -26.89
C TYR A 23 45.92 -38.57 -27.49
N LEU A 24 45.29 -39.24 -28.45
CA LEU A 24 44.04 -38.80 -29.04
C LEU A 24 42.88 -38.79 -28.02
N LEU A 25 42.77 -39.81 -27.18
CA LEU A 25 41.73 -39.94 -26.19
C LEU A 25 41.87 -38.89 -25.05
N VAL A 26 43.07 -38.64 -24.57
CA VAL A 26 43.36 -37.67 -23.52
C VAL A 26 43.10 -36.23 -23.98
N GLY A 27 43.24 -35.97 -25.29
CA GLY A 27 42.95 -34.65 -25.89
C GLY A 27 41.47 -34.27 -25.95
N ILE A 28 40.53 -35.22 -25.71
CA ILE A 28 39.13 -34.99 -25.76
C ILE A 28 38.68 -34.17 -24.52
N ARG A 29 38.08 -33.03 -24.78
CA ARG A 29 37.49 -32.14 -23.73
C ARG A 29 36.09 -31.72 -24.12
N VAL A 30 35.19 -31.81 -23.17
CA VAL A 30 33.78 -31.35 -23.32
C VAL A 30 33.58 -30.11 -22.51
N VAL A 31 33.16 -29.02 -23.15
CA VAL A 31 32.83 -27.76 -22.52
C VAL A 31 31.30 -27.70 -22.32
N ARG A 32 30.85 -27.48 -21.08
CA ARG A 32 29.44 -27.37 -20.73
C ARG A 32 28.88 -26.00 -21.17
N PRO A 33 27.56 -25.87 -21.39
CA PRO A 33 26.94 -24.60 -21.71
C PRO A 33 27.15 -23.51 -20.63
N THR A 34 27.36 -23.91 -19.37
CA THR A 34 27.64 -23.05 -18.22
C THR A 34 29.05 -22.50 -18.16
N SER A 35 29.93 -22.97 -19.08
CA SER A 35 31.33 -22.61 -19.06
C SER A 35 31.84 -22.25 -20.46
N ARG A 36 32.94 -21.54 -20.51
CA ARG A 36 33.72 -21.28 -21.72
C ARG A 36 35.15 -21.76 -21.50
N GLY A 37 35.73 -22.35 -22.51
CA GLY A 37 37.11 -22.81 -22.44
C GLY A 37 38.07 -21.77 -23.03
N LEU A 38 39.05 -21.34 -22.25
CA LEU A 38 40.19 -20.59 -22.79
C LEU A 38 41.33 -21.55 -23.13
N VAL A 39 41.73 -21.56 -24.37
CA VAL A 39 42.80 -22.43 -24.85
C VAL A 39 44.10 -21.62 -25.02
N GLU A 40 45.10 -22.00 -24.27
CA GLU A 40 46.44 -21.44 -24.33
C GLU A 40 47.38 -22.40 -25.01
N ARG A 41 48.24 -21.86 -25.85
CA ARG A 41 49.36 -22.58 -26.47
C ARG A 41 50.68 -21.99 -26.01
N PHE A 42 51.46 -22.78 -25.31
CA PHE A 42 52.77 -22.36 -24.75
C PHE A 42 52.62 -21.04 -23.93
N GLY A 43 51.56 -20.91 -23.16
CA GLY A 43 51.31 -19.71 -22.32
C GLY A 43 50.74 -18.49 -23.08
N LYS A 44 50.43 -18.62 -24.38
CA LYS A 44 49.76 -17.55 -25.15
C LYS A 44 48.32 -17.92 -25.45
N TYR A 45 47.41 -16.98 -25.27
CA TYR A 45 46.02 -17.14 -25.69
C TYR A 45 45.96 -17.50 -27.19
N ARG A 46 45.18 -18.51 -27.55
CA ARG A 46 44.98 -18.95 -28.92
C ARG A 46 43.53 -18.75 -29.38
N ARG A 47 42.58 -19.30 -28.65
CA ARG A 47 41.15 -19.24 -29.00
C ARG A 47 40.24 -19.51 -27.78
N MET A 48 39.00 -19.10 -27.88
CA MET A 48 37.95 -19.54 -26.98
C MET A 48 37.28 -20.81 -27.53
N ALA A 49 37.00 -21.76 -26.65
CA ALA A 49 36.20 -22.95 -26.93
C ALA A 49 34.79 -22.74 -26.38
N GLY A 50 33.80 -22.72 -27.27
CA GLY A 50 32.38 -22.68 -26.93
C GLY A 50 31.89 -24.01 -26.32
N PRO A 51 30.59 -24.09 -25.98
CA PRO A 51 29.99 -25.35 -25.52
C PRO A 51 30.09 -26.44 -26.60
N GLY A 52 30.38 -27.66 -26.17
CA GLY A 52 30.47 -28.80 -27.06
C GLY A 52 31.76 -29.58 -26.93
N PHE A 53 32.03 -30.38 -27.94
CA PHE A 53 33.19 -31.26 -28.02
C PHE A 53 34.38 -30.54 -28.66
N HIS A 54 35.53 -30.60 -28.00
CA HIS A 54 36.80 -30.03 -28.48
C HIS A 54 37.94 -31.04 -28.31
N TRP A 55 38.76 -31.10 -29.30
CA TRP A 55 40.03 -31.83 -29.19
C TRP A 55 41.18 -30.84 -28.95
N ILE A 56 41.91 -31.07 -27.87
CA ILE A 56 42.98 -30.20 -27.40
C ILE A 56 44.24 -31.02 -27.20
N PRO A 57 45.32 -30.77 -27.99
CA PRO A 57 46.56 -31.49 -27.86
C PRO A 57 47.15 -31.36 -26.45
N PRO A 58 47.21 -32.42 -25.64
CA PRO A 58 47.57 -32.30 -24.22
C PRO A 58 48.99 -31.86 -23.90
N LEU A 59 49.90 -31.98 -24.87
CA LEU A 59 51.31 -31.57 -24.72
C LEU A 59 51.57 -30.10 -25.08
N VAL A 60 50.70 -29.51 -25.91
CA VAL A 60 50.94 -28.20 -26.52
C VAL A 60 49.96 -27.16 -25.98
N ASP A 61 48.69 -27.55 -25.85
CA ASP A 61 47.60 -26.67 -25.49
C ASP A 61 47.06 -27.00 -24.07
N ARG A 62 46.76 -25.96 -23.30
CA ARG A 62 46.05 -26.04 -22.02
C ARG A 62 44.70 -25.38 -22.14
N MET A 63 43.68 -25.93 -21.50
CA MET A 63 42.38 -25.34 -21.45
C MET A 63 41.97 -25.04 -20.02
N PHE A 64 41.55 -23.78 -19.77
CA PHE A 64 40.97 -23.32 -18.54
C PHE A 64 39.46 -23.13 -18.73
N LEU A 65 38.65 -23.61 -17.80
CA LEU A 65 37.21 -23.45 -17.83
C LEU A 65 36.81 -22.24 -16.99
N VAL A 66 36.16 -21.27 -17.63
CA VAL A 66 35.63 -20.10 -16.99
C VAL A 66 34.11 -20.26 -16.87
N ASN A 67 33.58 -20.16 -15.67
CA ASN A 67 32.14 -20.19 -15.43
C ASN A 67 31.52 -18.87 -15.88
N VAL A 68 30.46 -18.95 -16.72
CA VAL A 68 29.73 -17.79 -17.24
C VAL A 68 28.32 -17.68 -16.66
N THR A 69 27.98 -18.54 -15.70
CA THR A 69 26.72 -18.44 -14.96
C THR A 69 26.80 -17.39 -13.86
N GLU A 70 25.66 -16.98 -13.35
CA GLU A 70 25.60 -16.08 -12.21
C GLU A 70 26.20 -16.74 -10.97
N VAL A 71 27.07 -16.02 -10.29
CA VAL A 71 27.72 -16.42 -9.05
C VAL A 71 27.50 -15.32 -8.01
N MET A 72 27.22 -15.73 -6.79
CA MET A 72 27.10 -14.84 -5.65
C MET A 72 28.40 -14.84 -4.85
N VAL A 73 28.80 -13.65 -4.42
CA VAL A 73 29.86 -13.47 -3.42
C VAL A 73 29.33 -12.60 -2.27
N ASN A 74 29.75 -12.94 -1.07
CA ASN A 74 29.44 -12.17 0.12
C ASN A 74 30.56 -11.18 0.41
N ALA A 75 30.21 -9.89 0.53
CA ALA A 75 31.07 -8.92 1.18
C ALA A 75 30.90 -9.12 2.70
N GLU A 76 31.95 -9.62 3.34
CA GLU A 76 31.96 -9.92 4.77
C GLU A 76 31.56 -8.69 5.60
N ARG A 77 30.97 -8.96 6.77
CA ARG A 77 30.60 -7.93 7.74
C ARG A 77 31.76 -7.02 8.06
N GLN A 78 31.52 -5.73 8.00
CA GLN A 78 32.47 -4.69 8.38
C GLN A 78 31.79 -3.62 9.23
N GLU A 79 32.55 -3.01 10.11
CA GLU A 79 32.10 -1.86 10.89
C GLU A 79 32.31 -0.57 10.07
N ILE A 80 31.27 0.23 9.97
CA ILE A 80 31.25 1.49 9.25
C ILE A 80 30.70 2.56 10.18
N ILE A 81 31.31 3.75 10.15
CA ILE A 81 30.81 4.92 10.86
C ILE A 81 29.95 5.73 9.91
N THR A 82 28.70 5.94 10.28
CA THR A 82 27.72 6.73 9.52
C THR A 82 27.96 8.23 9.70
N SER A 83 27.30 9.09 8.90
CA SER A 83 27.45 10.55 8.97
C SER A 83 27.04 11.15 10.34
N ASP A 84 26.11 10.48 11.05
CA ASP A 84 25.68 10.80 12.40
C ASP A 84 26.59 10.23 13.51
N LYS A 85 27.80 9.74 13.12
CA LYS A 85 28.85 9.19 13.99
C LYS A 85 28.42 7.94 14.77
N LEU A 86 27.47 7.20 14.26
CA LEU A 86 27.06 5.92 14.81
C LEU A 86 27.80 4.79 14.12
N ASN A 87 28.24 3.79 14.89
CA ASN A 87 28.81 2.57 14.32
C ASN A 87 27.68 1.66 13.83
N ALA A 88 27.87 1.08 12.66
CA ALA A 88 26.97 0.04 12.12
C ALA A 88 27.78 -1.10 11.54
N ARG A 89 27.37 -2.34 11.78
CA ARG A 89 27.89 -3.51 11.09
C ARG A 89 27.06 -3.74 9.86
N VAL A 90 27.75 -3.84 8.73
CA VAL A 90 27.08 -3.92 7.43
C VAL A 90 27.69 -5.05 6.63
N ASP A 91 26.86 -5.83 5.96
CA ASP A 91 27.22 -6.82 4.97
C ASP A 91 26.41 -6.66 3.68
N ALA A 92 26.96 -7.17 2.57
CA ALA A 92 26.28 -7.15 1.29
C ALA A 92 26.54 -8.42 0.49
N GLN A 93 25.69 -8.65 -0.48
CA GLN A 93 25.82 -9.71 -1.46
C GLN A 93 25.91 -9.12 -2.85
N VAL A 94 26.85 -9.61 -3.64
CA VAL A 94 27.03 -9.21 -5.02
C VAL A 94 26.84 -10.41 -5.93
N TYR A 95 25.94 -10.27 -6.87
CA TYR A 95 25.66 -11.26 -7.90
C TYR A 95 26.26 -10.78 -9.21
N PHE A 96 27.10 -11.59 -9.78
CA PHE A 96 27.81 -11.27 -11.01
C PHE A 96 27.91 -12.48 -11.91
N LYS A 97 28.19 -12.24 -13.17
CA LYS A 97 28.55 -13.26 -14.16
C LYS A 97 29.64 -12.74 -15.07
N VAL A 98 30.46 -13.64 -15.62
CA VAL A 98 31.38 -13.32 -16.72
C VAL A 98 30.55 -13.28 -18.00
N LYS A 99 30.66 -12.22 -18.80
CA LYS A 99 29.99 -12.16 -20.11
C LYS A 99 30.52 -13.28 -21.02
N SER A 100 29.64 -13.83 -21.86
CA SER A 100 29.94 -15.01 -22.68
C SER A 100 30.75 -14.72 -23.93
N ASP A 101 31.04 -13.46 -24.23
CA ASP A 101 31.84 -13.04 -25.36
C ASP A 101 33.34 -13.34 -25.13
N GLU A 102 34.08 -13.54 -26.21
CA GLU A 102 35.50 -13.95 -26.17
C GLU A 102 36.39 -12.94 -25.43
N GLU A 103 36.16 -11.66 -25.70
CA GLU A 103 36.97 -10.60 -25.10
C GLU A 103 36.75 -10.48 -23.58
N SER A 104 35.49 -10.59 -23.12
CA SER A 104 35.17 -10.54 -21.71
C SER A 104 35.66 -11.77 -20.94
N VAL A 105 35.53 -12.97 -21.53
CA VAL A 105 36.09 -14.19 -20.93
C VAL A 105 37.59 -14.11 -20.82
N LYS A 106 38.26 -13.59 -21.83
CA LYS A 106 39.72 -13.36 -21.84
C LYS A 106 40.09 -12.33 -20.76
N SER A 107 39.41 -11.20 -20.73
CA SER A 107 39.68 -10.12 -19.76
C SER A 107 39.48 -10.57 -18.32
N SER A 108 38.50 -11.42 -18.04
CA SER A 108 38.27 -11.96 -16.69
C SER A 108 39.39 -12.81 -16.13
N GLN A 109 40.27 -13.36 -17.01
CA GLN A 109 41.39 -14.23 -16.60
C GLN A 109 42.75 -13.56 -16.71
N TYR A 110 42.91 -12.58 -17.62
CA TYR A 110 44.21 -11.95 -17.87
C TYR A 110 44.35 -10.54 -17.35
N ASN A 111 43.23 -9.79 -17.21
CA ASN A 111 43.29 -8.41 -16.74
C ASN A 111 43.20 -8.31 -15.22
N VAL A 112 42.76 -9.37 -14.55
CA VAL A 112 42.54 -9.36 -13.10
C VAL A 112 42.96 -10.70 -12.49
N PHE A 113 43.68 -10.62 -11.39
CA PHE A 113 44.10 -11.80 -10.62
C PHE A 113 42.99 -12.22 -9.68
N ASP A 114 42.23 -13.00 -9.53
CA ASP A 114 41.13 -13.32 -8.64
C ASP A 114 40.06 -12.20 -8.58
N TYR A 115 39.29 -12.11 -9.64
CA TYR A 115 38.20 -11.15 -9.75
C TYR A 115 37.16 -11.30 -8.65
N LYS A 116 36.97 -12.50 -8.07
CA LYS A 116 35.99 -12.72 -6.99
C LYS A 116 36.43 -11.97 -5.73
N LEU A 117 37.67 -12.11 -5.34
CA LEU A 117 38.22 -11.40 -4.19
C LEU A 117 38.23 -9.88 -4.40
N GLN A 118 38.54 -9.44 -5.63
CA GLN A 118 38.55 -8.02 -5.95
C GLN A 118 37.16 -7.42 -5.93
N ILE A 119 36.13 -8.12 -6.43
CA ILE A 119 34.73 -7.67 -6.33
C ILE A 119 34.32 -7.52 -4.85
N VAL A 120 34.64 -8.48 -4.00
CA VAL A 120 34.36 -8.41 -2.56
C VAL A 120 35.00 -7.18 -1.92
N THR A 121 36.30 -6.96 -2.21
CA THR A 121 37.05 -5.83 -1.66
C THR A 121 36.49 -4.49 -2.15
N LEU A 122 36.18 -4.40 -3.43
CA LEU A 122 35.58 -3.22 -4.04
C LEU A 122 34.20 -2.93 -3.46
N ALA A 123 33.36 -3.98 -3.30
CA ALA A 123 32.05 -3.85 -2.69
C ALA A 123 32.14 -3.31 -1.25
N ARG A 124 33.07 -3.82 -0.45
CA ARG A 124 33.31 -3.34 0.93
C ARG A 124 33.72 -1.87 0.96
N THR A 125 34.61 -1.46 0.08
CA THR A 125 35.07 -0.07 0.01
C THR A 125 33.97 0.87 -0.45
N THR A 126 33.22 0.47 -1.48
CA THR A 126 32.08 1.24 -2.01
C THR A 126 30.97 1.38 -0.97
N LEU A 127 30.62 0.30 -0.27
CA LEU A 127 29.65 0.34 0.83
C LEU A 127 30.06 1.31 1.93
N ARG A 128 31.34 1.28 2.33
CA ARG A 128 31.86 2.21 3.33
C ARG A 128 31.69 3.67 2.89
N ASN A 129 31.98 3.96 1.63
CA ASN A 129 31.83 5.30 1.08
C ASN A 129 30.37 5.73 1.05
N ILE A 130 29.45 4.89 0.56
CA ILE A 130 28.03 5.19 0.44
C ILE A 130 27.42 5.40 1.84
N ILE A 131 27.61 4.45 2.75
CA ILE A 131 27.00 4.49 4.09
C ILE A 131 27.62 5.59 4.95
N GLY A 132 28.91 5.86 4.80
CA GLY A 132 29.58 6.94 5.51
C GLY A 132 29.01 8.35 5.24
N THR A 133 28.32 8.53 4.11
CA THR A 133 27.65 9.79 3.77
C THR A 133 26.19 9.85 4.27
N LEU A 134 25.62 8.74 4.71
CA LEU A 134 24.23 8.63 5.13
C LEU A 134 24.09 8.55 6.65
N THR A 135 22.96 9.00 7.19
CA THR A 135 22.59 8.72 8.58
C THR A 135 22.14 7.28 8.72
N LEU A 136 22.22 6.72 9.91
CA LEU A 136 21.78 5.34 10.16
C LEU A 136 20.28 5.14 9.82
N LYS A 137 19.44 6.13 10.11
CA LYS A 137 18.00 6.13 9.76
C LYS A 137 17.82 6.09 8.24
N SER A 138 18.51 6.96 7.50
CA SER A 138 18.45 6.98 6.02
C SER A 138 19.00 5.71 5.40
N ALA A 139 20.11 5.19 5.91
CA ALA A 139 20.69 3.94 5.42
C ALA A 139 19.73 2.76 5.57
N ASN A 140 18.94 2.71 6.64
CA ASN A 140 17.96 1.65 6.84
C ASN A 140 16.68 1.84 5.98
N SER A 141 16.23 3.08 5.75
CA SER A 141 15.01 3.36 4.98
C SER A 141 15.24 3.42 3.47
N GLU A 142 16.45 3.78 3.01
CA GLU A 142 16.78 4.00 1.60
C GLU A 142 17.65 2.90 0.98
N ARG A 143 17.48 1.65 1.43
CA ARG A 143 18.26 0.50 0.95
C ARG A 143 18.26 0.37 -0.58
N GLY A 144 17.14 0.69 -1.23
CA GLY A 144 17.05 0.67 -2.69
C GLY A 144 18.03 1.61 -3.37
N LYS A 145 18.22 2.82 -2.84
CA LYS A 145 19.20 3.79 -3.37
C LYS A 145 20.63 3.31 -3.16
N ILE A 146 20.91 2.73 -1.99
CA ILE A 146 22.22 2.16 -1.68
C ILE A 146 22.54 1.01 -2.65
N ASN A 147 21.61 0.10 -2.86
CA ASN A 147 21.78 -1.03 -3.79
C ASN A 147 22.05 -0.55 -5.22
N THR A 148 21.30 0.45 -5.68
CA THR A 148 21.49 1.04 -7.01
C THR A 148 22.86 1.71 -7.15
N ALA A 149 23.26 2.52 -6.18
CA ALA A 149 24.54 3.20 -6.17
C ALA A 149 25.71 2.18 -6.10
N LEU A 150 25.59 1.16 -5.25
CA LEU A 150 26.56 0.08 -5.15
C LEU A 150 26.70 -0.67 -6.46
N GLN A 151 25.58 -1.07 -7.07
CA GLN A 151 25.56 -1.77 -8.34
C GLN A 151 26.20 -0.95 -9.46
N GLN A 152 25.88 0.35 -9.52
CA GLN A 152 26.42 1.23 -10.55
C GLN A 152 27.92 1.38 -10.43
N THR A 153 28.44 1.69 -9.25
CA THR A 153 29.89 1.83 -9.02
C THR A 153 30.64 0.52 -9.31
N LEU A 154 30.08 -0.61 -8.82
CA LEU A 154 30.69 -1.90 -9.11
C LEU A 154 30.70 -2.21 -10.61
N ARG A 155 29.62 -1.87 -11.34
CA ARG A 155 29.53 -2.08 -12.79
C ARG A 155 30.56 -1.26 -13.56
N GLU A 156 30.74 -0.02 -13.19
CA GLU A 156 31.72 0.88 -13.82
C GLU A 156 33.15 0.34 -13.63
N GLU A 157 33.51 -0.04 -12.41
CA GLU A 157 34.85 -0.53 -12.07
C GLU A 157 35.14 -1.93 -12.67
N THR A 158 34.16 -2.82 -12.72
CA THR A 158 34.33 -4.18 -13.21
C THR A 158 34.19 -4.32 -14.74
N GLN A 159 33.80 -3.26 -15.44
CA GLN A 159 33.60 -3.29 -16.89
C GLN A 159 34.83 -3.76 -17.64
N HIS A 160 36.03 -3.30 -17.24
CA HIS A 160 37.29 -3.65 -17.87
C HIS A 160 37.75 -5.10 -17.58
N TRP A 161 37.10 -5.78 -16.65
CA TRP A 161 37.37 -7.18 -16.33
C TRP A 161 36.47 -8.15 -17.12
N GLY A 162 35.56 -7.64 -17.96
CA GLY A 162 34.63 -8.48 -18.70
C GLY A 162 33.52 -9.09 -17.82
N ILE A 163 33.29 -8.50 -16.66
CA ILE A 163 32.31 -8.97 -15.67
C ILE A 163 31.08 -8.08 -15.72
N GLU A 164 29.91 -8.69 -15.64
CA GLU A 164 28.64 -8.02 -15.52
C GLU A 164 28.11 -8.19 -14.10
N ILE A 165 27.94 -7.08 -13.39
CA ILE A 165 27.24 -7.06 -12.10
C ILE A 165 25.74 -7.12 -12.38
N VAL A 166 25.11 -8.24 -12.01
CA VAL A 166 23.68 -8.46 -12.19
C VAL A 166 22.91 -7.63 -11.18
N ARG A 167 23.26 -7.77 -9.90
CA ARG A 167 22.69 -6.98 -8.79
C ARG A 167 23.67 -6.96 -7.61
N ALA A 168 23.51 -5.96 -6.78
CA ALA A 168 24.21 -5.84 -5.51
C ALA A 168 23.16 -5.47 -4.44
N GLU A 169 23.16 -6.20 -3.35
CA GLU A 169 22.14 -6.07 -2.31
C GLU A 169 22.80 -5.91 -0.94
N LEU A 170 22.35 -4.89 -0.23
CA LEU A 170 22.65 -4.71 1.17
C LEU A 170 21.86 -5.73 1.98
N LYS A 171 22.53 -6.60 2.72
CA LYS A 171 21.90 -7.68 3.46
C LYS A 171 21.39 -7.19 4.83
N GLU A 172 22.27 -6.70 5.65
CA GLU A 172 21.95 -6.32 7.03
C GLU A 172 22.69 -5.02 7.42
N ILE A 173 22.03 -4.23 8.27
CA ILE A 173 22.64 -3.07 8.93
C ILE A 173 22.33 -3.22 10.42
N ASP A 174 23.33 -3.64 11.19
CA ASP A 174 23.22 -3.85 12.63
C ASP A 174 23.92 -2.72 13.37
N PRO A 175 23.18 -1.83 14.03
CA PRO A 175 23.78 -0.91 14.99
C PRO A 175 24.20 -1.63 16.27
N PRO A 176 25.14 -1.09 17.06
CA PRO A 176 25.41 -1.56 18.40
C PRO A 176 24.15 -1.55 19.27
N GLN A 177 24.09 -2.43 20.25
CA GLN A 177 22.88 -2.67 21.05
C GLN A 177 22.43 -1.42 21.81
N ASP A 178 23.35 -0.64 22.35
CA ASP A 178 23.10 0.63 23.05
C ASP A 178 22.45 1.68 22.12
N VAL A 179 22.91 1.76 20.89
CA VAL A 179 22.35 2.64 19.86
C VAL A 179 20.95 2.15 19.46
N GLN A 180 20.77 0.84 19.29
CA GLN A 180 19.49 0.24 18.95
C GLN A 180 18.43 0.52 20.03
N GLU A 181 18.79 0.35 21.31
CA GLU A 181 17.90 0.65 22.43
C GLU A 181 17.51 2.14 22.47
N THR A 182 18.47 3.02 22.23
CA THR A 182 18.23 4.46 22.21
C THR A 182 17.33 4.84 21.01
N MET A 183 17.61 4.30 19.83
CA MET A 183 16.77 4.52 18.64
C MET A 183 15.34 4.02 18.87
N ASN A 184 15.17 2.83 19.48
CA ASN A 184 13.86 2.30 19.80
C ASN A 184 13.07 3.24 20.74
N LYS A 185 13.73 3.82 21.73
CA LYS A 185 13.10 4.82 22.62
C LYS A 185 12.69 6.09 21.87
N VAL A 186 13.56 6.60 20.98
CA VAL A 186 13.26 7.79 20.16
C VAL A 186 12.11 7.51 19.21
N VAL A 187 12.14 6.38 18.47
CA VAL A 187 11.06 5.99 17.55
C VAL A 187 9.74 5.81 18.31
N LYS A 188 9.79 5.19 19.50
CA LYS A 188 8.60 5.04 20.34
C LYS A 188 8.01 6.39 20.73
N ALA A 189 8.84 7.31 21.21
CA ALA A 189 8.40 8.66 21.59
C ALA A 189 7.88 9.47 20.38
N GLU A 190 8.50 9.34 19.22
CA GLU A 190 8.03 9.97 17.97
C GLU A 190 6.66 9.41 17.55
N ASN A 191 6.49 8.07 17.59
CA ASN A 191 5.22 7.42 17.28
C ASN A 191 4.11 7.80 18.28
N GLU A 192 4.42 7.87 19.58
CA GLU A 192 3.47 8.33 20.60
C GLU A 192 3.04 9.78 20.36
N LYS A 193 3.97 10.66 19.98
CA LYS A 193 3.66 12.04 19.62
C LYS A 193 2.75 12.12 18.37
N VAL A 194 3.09 11.38 17.32
CA VAL A 194 2.27 11.32 16.09
C VAL A 194 0.88 10.80 16.41
N ALA A 195 0.80 9.67 17.15
CA ALA A 195 -0.49 9.10 17.57
C ALA A 195 -1.34 10.07 18.38
N ALA A 196 -0.73 10.86 19.29
CA ALA A 196 -1.45 11.87 20.08
C ALA A 196 -2.00 13.00 19.19
N VAL A 197 -1.23 13.46 18.19
CA VAL A 197 -1.67 14.48 17.24
C VAL A 197 -2.78 13.94 16.35
N ASP A 198 -2.64 12.72 15.84
CA ASP A 198 -3.66 12.08 15.01
C ASP A 198 -4.95 11.85 15.77
N PHE A 199 -4.86 11.42 17.05
CA PHE A 199 -6.02 11.26 17.92
C PHE A 199 -6.73 12.59 18.19
N ALA A 200 -5.96 13.66 18.46
CA ALA A 200 -6.54 15.01 18.65
C ALA A 200 -7.25 15.48 17.37
N THR A 201 -6.62 15.32 16.22
CA THR A 201 -7.21 15.70 14.91
C THR A 201 -8.45 14.88 14.59
N ALA A 202 -8.43 13.58 14.88
CA ALA A 202 -9.59 12.71 14.71
C ALA A 202 -10.76 13.15 15.61
N THR A 203 -10.48 13.48 16.87
CA THR A 203 -11.47 13.95 17.84
C THR A 203 -12.08 15.27 17.38
N GLU A 204 -11.28 16.22 16.91
CA GLU A 204 -11.73 17.50 16.35
C GLU A 204 -12.63 17.27 15.12
N THR A 205 -12.20 16.40 14.21
CA THR A 205 -12.98 16.07 13.00
C THR A 205 -14.32 15.44 13.33
N ILE A 206 -14.36 14.55 14.32
CA ILE A 206 -15.62 13.92 14.79
C ILE A 206 -16.53 14.98 15.41
N ALA A 207 -16.01 15.86 16.27
CA ALA A 207 -16.78 16.92 16.92
C ALA A 207 -17.33 17.92 15.89
N ASP A 208 -16.53 18.31 14.90
CA ASP A 208 -17.01 19.21 13.83
C ASP A 208 -18.05 18.51 12.93
N GLY A 209 -17.86 17.21 12.65
CA GLY A 209 -18.84 16.39 11.95
C GLY A 209 -20.18 16.32 12.70
N ALA A 210 -20.14 16.07 14.01
CA ALA A 210 -21.32 16.04 14.85
C ALA A 210 -22.03 17.39 14.89
N ARG A 211 -21.27 18.49 15.04
CA ARG A 211 -21.82 19.85 15.00
C ARG A 211 -22.52 20.16 13.66
N ARG A 212 -21.89 19.80 12.54
CA ARG A 212 -22.47 19.99 11.20
C ARG A 212 -23.73 19.15 11.01
N ALA A 213 -23.74 17.93 11.50
CA ALA A 213 -24.94 17.06 11.47
C ALA A 213 -26.09 17.65 12.24
N GLU A 214 -25.86 18.18 13.44
CA GLU A 214 -26.88 18.81 14.27
C GLU A 214 -27.45 20.08 13.61
N ILE A 215 -26.58 20.93 13.06
CA ILE A 215 -27.02 22.11 12.30
C ILE A 215 -27.89 21.70 11.11
N LYS A 216 -27.48 20.73 10.34
CA LYS A 216 -28.24 20.22 9.17
C LYS A 216 -29.57 19.60 9.59
N HIS A 217 -29.61 18.90 10.72
CA HIS A 217 -30.82 18.34 11.27
C HIS A 217 -31.78 19.47 11.69
N ALA A 218 -31.31 20.49 12.44
CA ALA A 218 -32.11 21.62 12.84
C ALA A 218 -32.63 22.44 11.64
N GLU A 219 -31.81 22.68 10.62
CA GLU A 219 -32.22 23.30 9.35
C GLU A 219 -33.32 22.49 8.67
N GLY A 220 -33.16 21.16 8.61
CA GLY A 220 -34.14 20.24 8.03
C GLY A 220 -35.49 20.30 8.77
N VAL A 221 -35.48 20.28 10.11
CA VAL A 221 -36.67 20.39 10.94
C VAL A 221 -37.35 21.75 10.73
N LYS A 222 -36.57 22.84 10.70
CA LYS A 222 -37.11 24.18 10.40
C LYS A 222 -37.79 24.21 9.02
N GLN A 223 -37.13 23.70 7.99
CA GLN A 223 -37.67 23.70 6.63
C GLN A 223 -38.93 22.84 6.52
N ALA A 224 -38.93 21.67 7.20
CA ALA A 224 -40.12 20.81 7.24
C ALA A 224 -41.32 21.53 7.86
N LYS A 225 -41.14 22.23 9.01
CA LYS A 225 -42.22 23.01 9.64
C LYS A 225 -42.72 24.17 8.78
N ILE A 226 -41.82 24.83 8.05
CA ILE A 226 -42.21 25.91 7.12
C ILE A 226 -43.07 25.34 6.00
N LEU A 227 -42.61 24.25 5.34
CA LEU A 227 -43.33 23.60 4.24
C LEU A 227 -44.68 23.03 4.72
N GLU A 228 -44.75 22.50 5.94
CA GLU A 228 -46.01 22.02 6.55
C GLU A 228 -46.98 23.16 6.76
N ALA A 229 -46.51 24.25 7.35
CA ALA A 229 -47.36 25.47 7.58
C ALA A 229 -47.81 26.12 6.25
N GLU A 230 -46.93 26.21 5.26
CA GLU A 230 -47.27 26.69 3.91
C GLU A 230 -48.31 25.77 3.24
N GLY A 231 -48.14 24.43 3.39
CA GLY A 231 -49.07 23.44 2.87
C GLY A 231 -50.44 23.55 3.53
N GLU A 232 -50.49 23.73 4.87
CA GLU A 232 -51.73 23.94 5.61
C GLU A 232 -52.42 25.27 5.19
N ALA A 233 -51.66 26.37 5.11
CA ALA A 233 -52.19 27.66 4.66
C ALA A 233 -52.78 27.57 3.23
N PHE A 234 -52.05 26.90 2.32
CA PHE A 234 -52.51 26.68 0.96
C PHE A 234 -53.77 25.80 0.91
N ALA A 235 -53.83 24.74 1.72
CA ALA A 235 -55.02 23.90 1.84
C ALA A 235 -56.23 24.67 2.37
N ILE A 236 -56.03 25.52 3.38
CA ILE A 236 -57.10 26.41 3.92
C ILE A 236 -57.56 27.39 2.83
N GLN A 237 -56.61 27.98 2.07
CA GLN A 237 -56.94 28.89 1.00
C GLN A 237 -57.80 28.21 -0.08
N LEU A 238 -57.39 27.03 -0.55
CA LEU A 238 -58.14 26.24 -1.55
C LEU A 238 -59.53 25.84 -1.04
N VAL A 239 -59.64 25.44 0.23
CA VAL A 239 -60.94 25.12 0.83
C VAL A 239 -61.85 26.36 0.92
N ASN A 240 -61.27 27.50 1.28
CA ASN A 240 -62.01 28.76 1.37
C ASN A 240 -62.49 29.22 -0.02
N GLU A 241 -61.61 29.18 -1.01
CA GLU A 241 -61.94 29.53 -2.40
C GLU A 241 -63.01 28.59 -2.99
N ALA A 242 -62.93 27.29 -2.70
CA ALA A 242 -63.94 26.31 -3.08
C ALA A 242 -65.28 26.55 -2.34
N ALA A 243 -65.18 26.92 -1.08
CA ALA A 243 -66.39 27.26 -0.28
C ALA A 243 -67.14 28.51 -0.80
N ASP A 244 -66.38 29.56 -1.14
CA ASP A 244 -66.94 30.78 -1.70
C ASP A 244 -67.63 30.58 -3.07
N ARG A 245 -67.09 29.66 -3.90
CA ARG A 245 -67.60 29.35 -5.24
C ARG A 245 -68.78 28.39 -5.22
N TYR A 246 -68.76 27.36 -4.38
CA TYR A 246 -69.71 26.22 -4.46
C TYR A 246 -70.58 26.04 -3.20
N PHE A 247 -70.30 26.75 -2.12
CA PHE A 247 -70.94 26.52 -0.83
C PHE A 247 -71.97 27.58 -0.49
N THR A 248 -72.89 27.80 -1.42
CA THR A 248 -73.99 28.79 -1.26
C THR A 248 -75.33 28.12 -0.95
N GLY A 249 -76.20 28.72 -0.10
CA GLY A 249 -77.57 28.30 0.18
C GLY A 249 -77.71 26.91 0.80
N ASN A 250 -78.48 26.01 0.20
CA ASN A 250 -78.80 24.69 0.75
C ASN A 250 -77.60 23.79 0.98
N ALA A 251 -76.40 24.00 0.30
CA ALA A 251 -75.20 23.27 0.54
C ALA A 251 -74.58 23.47 1.90
N GLN A 252 -74.70 24.68 2.46
CA GLN A 252 -74.31 25.02 3.85
C GLN A 252 -75.10 24.22 4.88
N LEU A 253 -76.43 24.17 4.68
CA LEU A 253 -77.28 23.41 5.56
C LEU A 253 -76.97 21.90 5.52
N LEU A 254 -76.82 21.34 4.35
CA LEU A 254 -76.45 19.94 4.17
C LEU A 254 -75.11 19.56 4.84
N ARG A 255 -74.11 20.42 4.73
CA ARG A 255 -72.80 20.18 5.36
C ARG A 255 -72.84 20.23 6.86
N ARG A 256 -73.67 21.17 7.42
CA ARG A 256 -73.91 21.23 8.85
C ARG A 256 -74.60 19.96 9.36
N LEU A 257 -75.61 19.45 8.65
CA LEU A 257 -76.30 18.21 8.99
C LEU A 257 -75.35 17.00 8.96
N ILE A 258 -74.55 16.86 7.91
CA ILE A 258 -73.52 15.74 7.78
C ILE A 258 -72.47 15.83 8.91
N THR A 259 -72.03 17.04 9.31
CA THR A 259 -71.09 17.22 10.41
C THR A 259 -71.70 16.84 11.77
N VAL A 260 -72.90 17.17 11.98
CA VAL A 260 -73.68 16.78 13.18
C VAL A 260 -73.91 15.27 13.20
N GLU A 261 -74.29 14.67 12.08
CA GLU A 261 -74.43 13.22 11.92
C GLU A 261 -73.16 12.47 12.27
N ARG A 262 -72.03 12.89 11.71
CA ARG A 262 -70.71 12.27 12.02
C ARG A 262 -70.30 12.43 13.48
N ALA A 263 -70.58 13.61 14.07
CA ALA A 263 -70.26 13.84 15.46
C ALA A 263 -71.12 12.99 16.41
N LEU A 264 -72.38 12.71 16.01
CA LEU A 264 -73.32 11.87 16.77
C LEU A 264 -73.09 10.37 16.60
N GLN A 265 -72.55 9.93 15.42
CA GLN A 265 -72.23 8.53 15.16
C GLN A 265 -71.15 7.91 16.05
N ASN A 266 -70.19 8.72 16.51
CA ASN A 266 -69.04 8.25 17.24
C ASN A 266 -68.88 8.72 18.68
N ASN A 267 -69.79 9.52 19.21
CA ASN A 267 -69.69 10.10 20.57
C ASN A 267 -71.03 10.14 21.29
N SER A 268 -71.08 9.61 22.51
CA SER A 268 -72.26 9.63 23.40
C SER A 268 -72.43 10.91 24.23
N LYS A 269 -71.52 11.86 24.16
CA LYS A 269 -71.60 13.16 24.84
C LYS A 269 -71.04 14.27 23.96
N ILE A 270 -71.89 15.15 23.47
CA ILE A 270 -71.53 16.40 22.80
C ILE A 270 -71.73 17.54 23.72
N VAL A 271 -70.70 18.28 24.09
CA VAL A 271 -70.85 19.55 24.81
C VAL A 271 -70.91 20.69 23.77
N VAL A 272 -72.03 21.18 23.51
CA VAL A 272 -72.28 22.31 22.59
C VAL A 272 -72.31 23.61 23.36
N PRO A 273 -71.49 24.63 23.02
CA PRO A 273 -71.58 25.93 23.69
C PRO A 273 -72.93 26.58 23.44
N THR A 274 -73.50 27.09 24.50
CA THR A 274 -74.85 27.66 24.48
C THR A 274 -75.04 28.99 23.72
N GLY A 275 -74.41 29.16 22.63
CA GLY A 275 -74.49 30.36 21.79
C GLY A 275 -74.16 30.08 20.33
N SER A 276 -74.05 28.83 19.97
CA SER A 276 -73.77 28.42 18.56
C SER A 276 -75.11 28.12 17.86
N ASP A 277 -75.18 28.47 16.60
CA ASP A 277 -76.27 28.10 15.71
C ASP A 277 -76.60 26.61 15.69
N LEU A 278 -75.68 25.76 16.09
CA LEU A 278 -75.82 24.31 16.21
C LEU A 278 -76.83 23.89 17.30
N VAL A 279 -76.91 24.66 18.40
CA VAL A 279 -77.85 24.37 19.47
C VAL A 279 -79.31 24.62 19.00
N ASN A 280 -79.53 25.66 18.21
CA ASN A 280 -80.86 25.95 17.65
C ASN A 280 -81.30 24.88 16.67
N VAL A 281 -80.38 24.35 15.82
CA VAL A 281 -80.66 23.27 14.85
C VAL A 281 -80.95 21.95 15.57
N ILE A 282 -80.21 21.58 16.60
CA ILE A 282 -80.46 20.40 17.41
C ILE A 282 -81.76 20.54 18.25
N GLY A 283 -81.99 21.72 18.80
CA GLY A 283 -83.23 22.04 19.54
C GLY A 283 -84.49 21.91 18.68
N ASP A 284 -84.46 22.42 17.45
CA ASP A 284 -85.55 22.36 16.50
C ASP A 284 -85.79 20.90 15.99
N ILE A 285 -84.75 20.12 15.82
CA ILE A 285 -84.93 18.72 15.35
C ILE A 285 -85.34 17.78 16.49
N ALA A 286 -84.82 17.98 17.69
CA ALA A 286 -85.04 17.10 18.84
C ALA A 286 -86.22 17.51 19.76
N GLY A 287 -86.87 18.66 19.52
CA GLY A 287 -87.97 19.15 20.36
C GLY A 287 -87.59 19.44 21.78
N ILE A 288 -86.32 19.75 22.03
CA ILE A 288 -85.77 20.02 23.36
C ILE A 288 -85.60 21.53 23.55
N LEU A 289 -86.24 22.10 24.53
CA LEU A 289 -86.11 23.52 24.88
C LEU A 289 -84.69 23.79 25.45
N PRO A 290 -84.04 24.91 25.03
CA PRO A 290 -82.70 25.25 25.51
C PRO A 290 -82.73 25.61 27.01
N LEU A 291 -81.85 25.03 27.79
CA LEU A 291 -81.66 25.41 29.20
C LEU A 291 -81.12 26.83 29.28
N THR A 292 -81.90 27.70 29.85
CA THR A 292 -81.58 29.13 30.10
C THR A 292 -80.33 29.26 30.96
N LYS A 293 -79.45 30.15 30.58
CA LYS A 293 -78.22 30.47 31.34
C LYS A 293 -78.57 30.87 32.77
N PRO A 294 -77.91 30.37 33.81
CA PRO A 294 -77.97 30.98 35.12
C PRO A 294 -77.30 32.36 35.02
N GLN A 295 -78.05 33.37 35.36
CA GLN A 295 -77.59 34.75 35.47
C GLN A 295 -76.55 34.84 36.58
N VAL A 296 -75.24 34.98 36.17
CA VAL A 296 -74.15 35.17 37.13
C VAL A 296 -74.19 36.62 37.56
N ASP A 297 -74.66 36.85 38.81
CA ASP A 297 -74.66 38.15 39.46
C ASP A 297 -73.26 38.76 39.49
N ALA A 298 -73.10 39.87 38.76
CA ALA A 298 -71.84 40.63 38.65
C ALA A 298 -71.39 41.28 39.98
N SER A 299 -72.27 41.26 41.01
CA SER A 299 -71.97 41.82 42.31
C SER A 299 -71.01 41.00 43.19
N ARG A 300 -70.74 39.71 42.87
CA ARG A 300 -69.84 38.87 43.68
C ARG A 300 -68.39 38.87 43.25
N ILE A 301 -68.04 39.44 42.09
CA ILE A 301 -66.67 39.51 41.62
C ILE A 301 -65.96 40.78 42.16
N ALA A 302 -66.67 41.83 42.51
CA ALA A 302 -66.07 43.07 43.04
C ALA A 302 -65.53 42.94 44.49
N ALA A 303 -66.04 42.00 45.28
CA ALA A 303 -65.68 41.85 46.71
C ALA A 303 -64.37 41.03 46.94
N ARG A 304 -63.73 40.47 45.90
CA ARG A 304 -62.53 39.62 46.09
C ARG A 304 -61.21 40.25 45.63
N ARG A 305 -61.21 41.52 45.17
CA ARG A 305 -60.02 42.27 44.79
C ARG A 305 -59.57 43.36 45.79
N GLY A 306 -60.13 43.38 46.95
CA GLY A 306 -59.74 44.32 48.00
C GLY A 306 -59.30 43.64 49.27
N GLY A 307 -58.14 43.13 49.30
CA GLY A 307 -57.52 42.54 50.48
C GLY A 307 -56.27 41.78 50.24
N THR A 308 -55.19 42.48 50.14
CA THR A 308 -53.99 42.28 50.96
C THR A 308 -52.93 43.22 50.45
N ALA A 309 -52.48 44.02 51.33
CA ALA A 309 -51.29 44.86 51.28
C ALA A 309 -50.03 44.04 51.12
#